data_f01bc694c61a8acd30775a96331e3048
#
_entry.id   f01bc694c61a8acd30775a96331e3048
#
_cell.length_a   1.000
_cell.length_b   1.000
_cell.length_c   1.000
_cell.angle_alpha   90.00
_cell.angle_beta   90.00
_cell.angle_gamma   90.00
#
_symmetry.space_group_name_H-M   'P 1'
#
loop_
_entity.id
_entity.type
_entity.pdbx_description
1 polymer ?
#
loop_
_entity_poly.entity_id
_entity_poly.type
_entity_poly.pdbx_seq_one_letter_code
_entity_poly.pdbx_strand_id
1 'polypeptide(L)'
;MVRKLNKMYDASPLYAQIADDLRDKIQSEVWQTGDKIPPELDLCELYNVSRITVRKAIDELVRENLLYRERAKGTFVREWEEAEDEHFTLVRSFTNEMKELGKKAATLHAEVEVINADKKIALQLGLSVGDKVLQIKRLRGTKDLAFALFISFIPYNQDYSLKAEDYYGSFYEYLKGFGIVVNQEKEYIEAMLPNREVQEALAIDKQEPILKRVRMTKQKESDFREYSECFYIGKHY
;
A
#
# COMPACT_ATOMS: atom_id res chain seq x y z
N MET A 1 5.40 -26.20 20.73
CA MET A 1 4.47 -25.40 21.56
C MET A 1 3.37 -24.89 20.65
N VAL A 2 2.14 -25.41 20.77
CA VAL A 2 1.03 -25.03 19.86
C VAL A 2 0.65 -23.57 20.12
N ARG A 3 0.73 -22.72 19.10
CA ARG A 3 0.36 -21.29 19.22
C ARG A 3 -1.17 -21.18 19.25
N LYS A 4 -1.73 -20.70 20.36
CA LYS A 4 -3.18 -20.51 20.48
C LYS A 4 -3.58 -19.27 19.65
N LEU A 5 -4.23 -19.51 18.52
CA LEU A 5 -5.01 -18.46 17.83
C LEU A 5 -6.13 -17.99 18.77
N ASN A 6 -6.34 -16.69 18.80
CA ASN A 6 -7.28 -16.06 19.76
C ASN A 6 -8.72 -16.30 19.29
N LYS A 7 -9.29 -17.45 19.61
CA LYS A 7 -10.65 -17.87 19.21
C LYS A 7 -11.78 -17.07 19.86
N MET A 8 -11.50 -16.20 20.82
CA MET A 8 -12.57 -15.61 21.65
C MET A 8 -12.81 -14.10 21.46
N TYR A 9 -11.94 -13.36 20.76
CA TYR A 9 -12.07 -11.89 20.67
C TYR A 9 -11.85 -11.29 19.29
N ASP A 10 -11.47 -12.08 18.28
CA ASP A 10 -11.27 -11.58 16.92
C ASP A 10 -12.32 -12.22 16.00
N ALA A 11 -13.18 -11.38 15.42
CA ALA A 11 -14.21 -11.81 14.47
C ALA A 11 -13.65 -12.19 13.09
N SER A 12 -12.30 -12.08 12.90
CA SER A 12 -11.66 -12.40 11.64
C SER A 12 -11.57 -13.91 11.40
N PRO A 13 -11.71 -14.38 10.15
CA PRO A 13 -11.57 -15.79 9.82
C PRO A 13 -10.19 -16.33 10.20
N LEU A 14 -10.12 -17.64 10.62
CA LEU A 14 -8.85 -18.26 11.06
C LEU A 14 -7.73 -18.16 10.01
N TYR A 15 -8.05 -18.24 8.73
CA TYR A 15 -7.03 -18.09 7.69
C TYR A 15 -6.43 -16.67 7.65
N ALA A 16 -7.23 -15.63 7.92
CA ALA A 16 -6.75 -14.26 7.97
C ALA A 16 -5.82 -14.04 9.16
N GLN A 17 -6.18 -14.56 10.35
CA GLN A 17 -5.29 -14.52 11.54
C GLN A 17 -3.95 -15.22 11.29
N ILE A 18 -3.96 -16.34 10.56
CA ILE A 18 -2.74 -17.04 10.17
C ILE A 18 -1.95 -16.20 9.17
N ALA A 19 -2.61 -15.62 8.16
CA ALA A 19 -1.96 -14.75 7.19
C ALA A 19 -1.29 -13.56 7.89
N ASP A 20 -1.95 -12.94 8.87
CA ASP A 20 -1.39 -11.84 9.67
C ASP A 20 -0.14 -12.28 10.46
N ASP A 21 -0.20 -13.45 11.14
CA ASP A 21 0.96 -13.96 11.89
C ASP A 21 2.15 -14.33 10.96
N LEU A 22 1.88 -14.87 9.78
CA LEU A 22 2.92 -15.16 8.80
C LEU A 22 3.49 -13.86 8.20
N ARG A 23 2.65 -12.88 7.93
CA ARG A 23 3.05 -11.54 7.47
C ARG A 23 3.94 -10.84 8.49
N ASP A 24 3.56 -10.88 9.76
CA ASP A 24 4.37 -10.34 10.85
C ASP A 24 5.76 -10.97 10.92
N LYS A 25 5.88 -12.29 10.68
CA LYS A 25 7.18 -12.98 10.66
C LYS A 25 8.07 -12.55 9.50
N ILE A 26 7.48 -12.27 8.35
CA ILE A 26 8.21 -11.74 7.19
C ILE A 26 8.63 -10.29 7.46
N GLN A 27 7.70 -9.45 7.93
CA GLN A 27 7.96 -8.03 8.18
C GLN A 27 8.92 -7.77 9.35
N SER A 28 8.96 -8.68 10.33
CA SER A 28 9.90 -8.60 11.46
C SER A 28 11.22 -9.32 11.19
N GLU A 29 11.46 -9.70 9.93
CA GLU A 29 12.68 -10.41 9.46
C GLU A 29 12.98 -11.73 10.22
N VAL A 30 11.98 -12.31 10.90
CA VAL A 30 12.09 -13.68 11.45
C VAL A 30 12.27 -14.68 10.30
N TRP A 31 11.65 -14.40 9.17
CA TRP A 31 11.93 -15.05 7.89
C TRP A 31 12.46 -13.99 6.93
N GLN A 32 13.70 -14.23 6.48
CA GLN A 32 14.36 -13.37 5.54
C GLN A 32 13.93 -13.69 4.10
N THR A 33 14.17 -12.76 3.22
CA THR A 33 14.05 -12.94 1.77
C THR A 33 14.77 -14.19 1.29
N GLY A 34 14.08 -15.01 0.49
CA GLY A 34 14.60 -16.30 0.01
C GLY A 34 14.42 -17.46 1.00
N ASP A 35 14.05 -17.18 2.24
CA ASP A 35 13.81 -18.25 3.21
C ASP A 35 12.63 -19.13 2.82
N LYS A 36 12.79 -20.43 3.02
CA LYS A 36 11.71 -21.40 2.89
C LYS A 36 10.85 -21.37 4.14
N ILE A 37 9.55 -21.09 3.99
CA ILE A 37 8.62 -21.19 5.11
C ILE A 37 8.32 -22.67 5.44
N PRO A 38 7.86 -22.98 6.67
CA PRO A 38 7.50 -24.34 7.04
C PRO A 38 6.45 -24.94 6.07
N PRO A 39 6.53 -26.25 5.79
CA PRO A 39 5.54 -26.94 4.96
C PRO A 39 4.11 -26.76 5.46
N GLU A 40 3.11 -26.85 4.56
CA GLU A 40 1.70 -26.71 4.91
C GLU A 40 1.29 -27.63 6.08
N LEU A 41 1.83 -28.85 6.16
CA LEU A 41 1.53 -29.80 7.23
C LEU A 41 2.04 -29.31 8.60
N ASP A 42 3.26 -28.82 8.64
CA ASP A 42 3.87 -28.29 9.88
C ASP A 42 3.10 -27.06 10.39
N LEU A 43 2.65 -26.22 9.47
CA LEU A 43 1.79 -25.07 9.80
C LEU A 43 0.40 -25.51 10.29
N CYS A 44 -0.17 -26.61 9.75
CA CYS A 44 -1.41 -27.19 10.27
C CYS A 44 -1.26 -27.62 11.73
N GLU A 45 -0.16 -28.28 12.06
CA GLU A 45 0.15 -28.70 13.43
C GLU A 45 0.40 -27.48 14.34
N LEU A 46 1.19 -26.51 13.87
CA LEU A 46 1.54 -25.29 14.62
C LEU A 46 0.29 -24.49 15.04
N TYR A 47 -0.65 -24.30 14.09
CA TYR A 47 -1.86 -23.50 14.30
C TYR A 47 -3.08 -24.33 14.71
N ASN A 48 -2.98 -25.65 14.71
CA ASN A 48 -4.07 -26.60 14.97
C ASN A 48 -5.32 -26.33 14.11
N VAL A 49 -5.10 -26.25 12.79
CA VAL A 49 -6.15 -25.97 11.80
C VAL A 49 -6.06 -26.92 10.60
N SER A 50 -7.11 -26.93 9.77
CA SER A 50 -7.14 -27.74 8.55
C SER A 50 -6.14 -27.24 7.50
N ARG A 51 -5.69 -28.15 6.62
CA ARG A 51 -4.83 -27.82 5.49
C ARG A 51 -5.44 -26.77 4.55
N ILE A 52 -6.77 -26.80 4.37
CA ILE A 52 -7.49 -25.82 3.55
C ILE A 52 -7.33 -24.42 4.14
N THR A 53 -7.37 -24.27 5.48
CA THR A 53 -7.22 -23.00 6.18
C THR A 53 -5.80 -22.44 6.01
N VAL A 54 -4.77 -23.28 6.20
CA VAL A 54 -3.36 -22.89 6.01
C VAL A 54 -3.11 -22.51 4.55
N ARG A 55 -3.60 -23.31 3.62
CA ARG A 55 -3.42 -23.06 2.19
C ARG A 55 -4.04 -21.74 1.76
N LYS A 56 -5.23 -21.41 2.29
CA LYS A 56 -5.90 -20.14 2.03
C LYS A 56 -5.08 -18.96 2.57
N ALA A 57 -4.48 -19.07 3.75
CA ALA A 57 -3.59 -18.06 4.31
C ALA A 57 -2.34 -17.85 3.44
N ILE A 58 -1.70 -18.95 3.02
CA ILE A 58 -0.54 -18.87 2.11
C ILE A 58 -0.94 -18.27 0.74
N ASP A 59 -2.11 -18.65 0.19
CA ASP A 59 -2.61 -18.11 -1.08
C ASP A 59 -2.84 -16.60 -1.01
N GLU A 60 -3.21 -16.09 0.16
CA GLU A 60 -3.36 -14.65 0.40
C GLU A 60 -2.00 -13.96 0.35
N LEU A 61 -0.98 -14.47 1.06
CA LEU A 61 0.37 -13.92 1.04
C LEU A 61 1.07 -14.05 -0.33
N VAL A 62 0.73 -15.08 -1.10
CA VAL A 62 1.21 -15.20 -2.49
C VAL A 62 0.56 -14.14 -3.38
N ARG A 63 -0.73 -13.82 -3.19
CA ARG A 63 -1.40 -12.71 -3.88
C ARG A 63 -0.86 -11.34 -3.49
N GLU A 64 -0.43 -11.21 -2.23
CA GLU A 64 0.24 -9.99 -1.72
C GLU A 64 1.71 -9.88 -2.17
N ASN A 65 2.20 -10.83 -2.98
CA ASN A 65 3.60 -10.91 -3.40
C ASN A 65 4.62 -11.03 -2.24
N LEU A 66 4.21 -11.45 -1.06
CA LEU A 66 5.09 -11.71 0.08
C LEU A 66 5.71 -13.11 0.02
N LEU A 67 5.00 -14.06 -0.60
CA LEU A 67 5.45 -15.43 -0.78
C LEU A 67 5.37 -15.84 -2.26
N TYR A 68 6.17 -16.83 -2.64
CA TYR A 68 6.02 -17.52 -3.92
C TYR A 68 6.15 -19.04 -3.75
N ARG A 69 5.49 -19.79 -4.65
CA ARG A 69 5.57 -21.26 -4.66
C ARG A 69 6.51 -21.72 -5.75
N GLU A 70 7.40 -22.61 -5.36
CA GLU A 70 8.24 -23.34 -6.30
C GLU A 70 7.83 -24.81 -6.33
N ARG A 71 7.46 -25.29 -7.54
CA ARG A 71 6.95 -26.67 -7.70
C ARG A 71 7.97 -27.69 -7.18
N ALA A 72 7.50 -28.62 -6.33
CA ALA A 72 8.28 -29.66 -5.68
C ALA A 72 9.35 -29.16 -4.68
N LYS A 73 9.57 -27.87 -4.52
CA LYS A 73 10.57 -27.31 -3.59
C LYS A 73 9.94 -26.70 -2.33
N GLY A 74 8.78 -26.05 -2.46
CA GLY A 74 8.04 -25.47 -1.33
C GLY A 74 7.55 -24.06 -1.58
N THR A 75 7.28 -23.36 -0.47
CA THR A 75 6.89 -21.95 -0.48
C THR A 75 8.02 -21.13 0.17
N PHE A 76 8.36 -20.02 -0.43
CA PHE A 76 9.50 -19.21 -0.05
C PHE A 76 9.06 -17.76 0.16
N VAL A 77 9.74 -17.06 1.05
CA VAL A 77 9.62 -15.59 1.16
C VAL A 77 10.14 -14.99 -0.14
N ARG A 78 9.29 -14.21 -0.78
CA ARG A 78 9.69 -13.58 -2.03
C ARG A 78 10.84 -12.63 -1.74
N GLU A 79 11.88 -12.74 -2.53
CA GLU A 79 12.86 -11.71 -2.62
C GLU A 79 12.13 -10.46 -3.09
N TRP A 80 12.12 -9.45 -2.24
CA TRP A 80 11.81 -8.12 -2.69
C TRP A 80 13.05 -7.70 -3.49
N GLU A 81 13.22 -8.33 -4.66
CA GLU A 81 14.15 -7.81 -5.62
C GLU A 81 13.70 -6.37 -5.85
N GLU A 82 14.54 -5.41 -5.46
CA GLU A 82 14.64 -4.23 -6.28
C GLU A 82 14.94 -4.79 -7.67
N ALA A 83 13.90 -5.04 -8.45
CA ALA A 83 14.05 -5.53 -9.78
C ALA A 83 14.93 -4.51 -10.48
N GLU A 84 16.20 -4.87 -10.71
CA GLU A 84 17.12 -4.12 -11.56
C GLU A 84 16.65 -4.09 -13.02
N ASP A 85 15.55 -4.74 -13.33
CA ASP A 85 14.82 -4.51 -14.58
C ASP A 85 14.04 -3.20 -14.44
N GLU A 86 14.71 -2.15 -14.89
CA GLU A 86 14.24 -0.77 -15.04
C GLU A 86 13.00 -0.65 -15.97
N HIS A 87 11.89 -1.25 -15.59
CA HIS A 87 10.59 -0.82 -16.09
C HIS A 87 10.07 0.33 -15.21
N PHE A 88 10.87 1.41 -15.17
CA PHE A 88 10.34 2.68 -14.68
C PHE A 88 9.35 3.21 -15.69
N THR A 89 8.08 3.08 -15.40
CA THR A 89 7.06 3.87 -16.07
C THR A 89 7.36 5.35 -15.83
N LEU A 90 7.16 6.18 -16.84
CA LEU A 90 7.22 7.63 -16.69
C LEU A 90 6.31 8.04 -15.55
N VAL A 91 6.88 8.61 -14.49
CA VAL A 91 6.11 9.07 -13.34
C VAL A 91 5.08 10.08 -13.80
N ARG A 92 3.80 9.67 -13.77
CA ARG A 92 2.69 10.52 -14.17
C ARG A 92 1.95 10.99 -12.94
N SER A 93 1.83 12.31 -12.79
CA SER A 93 0.92 12.87 -11.80
C SER A 93 -0.53 12.71 -12.25
N PHE A 94 -1.45 12.54 -11.31
CA PHE A 94 -2.89 12.55 -11.61
C PHE A 94 -3.30 13.78 -12.44
N THR A 95 -2.68 14.92 -12.21
CA THR A 95 -2.93 16.14 -12.99
C THR A 95 -2.58 15.95 -14.47
N ASN A 96 -1.45 15.29 -14.76
CA ASN A 96 -1.04 15.00 -16.13
C ASN A 96 -1.92 13.92 -16.76
N GLU A 97 -2.26 12.86 -16.03
CA GLU A 97 -3.19 11.82 -16.49
C GLU A 97 -4.54 12.41 -16.91
N MET A 98 -5.10 13.28 -16.07
CA MET A 98 -6.36 13.97 -16.38
C MET A 98 -6.24 14.88 -17.61
N LYS A 99 -5.12 15.58 -17.74
CA LYS A 99 -4.86 16.45 -18.90
C LYS A 99 -4.78 15.64 -20.21
N GLU A 100 -4.15 14.47 -20.20
CA GLU A 100 -4.09 13.55 -21.35
C GLU A 100 -5.48 13.06 -21.75
N LEU A 101 -6.38 12.88 -20.76
CA LEU A 101 -7.79 12.52 -20.98
C LEU A 101 -8.66 13.74 -21.36
N GLY A 102 -8.06 14.90 -21.62
CA GLY A 102 -8.78 16.13 -21.95
C GLY A 102 -9.61 16.71 -20.77
N LYS A 103 -9.33 16.28 -19.55
CA LYS A 103 -10.03 16.71 -18.35
C LYS A 103 -9.14 17.61 -17.47
N LYS A 104 -9.76 18.51 -16.70
CA LYS A 104 -9.05 19.32 -15.72
C LYS A 104 -9.14 18.64 -14.34
N ALA A 105 -7.98 18.23 -13.80
CA ALA A 105 -7.90 17.71 -12.45
C ALA A 105 -8.29 18.76 -11.41
N ALA A 106 -8.99 18.34 -10.37
CA ALA A 106 -9.29 19.14 -9.19
C ALA A 106 -9.03 18.31 -7.92
N THR A 107 -8.65 18.99 -6.84
CA THR A 107 -8.72 18.47 -5.48
C THR A 107 -9.92 19.16 -4.81
N LEU A 108 -10.88 18.36 -4.37
CA LEU A 108 -12.11 18.87 -3.78
C LEU A 108 -12.01 19.00 -2.27
N HIS A 109 -11.18 18.17 -1.66
CA HIS A 109 -10.88 18.19 -0.23
C HIS A 109 -9.46 17.69 0.01
N ALA A 110 -8.79 18.22 1.04
CA ALA A 110 -7.48 17.72 1.49
C ALA A 110 -7.41 17.78 3.02
N GLU A 111 -6.68 16.82 3.58
CA GLU A 111 -6.30 16.75 4.98
C GLU A 111 -4.80 16.47 5.05
N VAL A 112 -4.12 17.09 6.00
CA VAL A 112 -2.67 16.94 6.17
C VAL A 112 -2.38 16.81 7.66
N GLU A 113 -1.64 15.78 8.01
CA GLU A 113 -1.25 15.55 9.39
C GLU A 113 0.14 14.91 9.49
N VAL A 114 0.81 15.14 10.62
CA VAL A 114 2.06 14.45 10.96
C VAL A 114 1.70 13.27 11.85
N ILE A 115 1.99 12.07 11.38
CA ILE A 115 1.76 10.84 12.12
C ILE A 115 3.08 10.10 12.37
N ASN A 116 3.06 9.11 13.24
CA ASN A 116 4.18 8.19 13.41
C ASN A 116 4.02 7.03 12.44
N ALA A 117 5.10 6.68 11.72
CA ALA A 117 5.12 5.56 10.80
C ALA A 117 4.82 4.24 11.54
N ASP A 118 3.81 3.53 11.09
CA ASP A 118 3.62 2.13 11.45
C ASP A 118 4.64 1.24 10.71
N LYS A 119 4.61 -0.07 10.96
CA LYS A 119 5.53 -1.03 10.32
C LYS A 119 5.46 -0.97 8.79
N LYS A 120 4.25 -0.86 8.22
CA LYS A 120 4.03 -0.83 6.78
C LYS A 120 4.59 0.44 6.15
N ILE A 121 4.23 1.59 6.70
CA ILE A 121 4.70 2.90 6.20
C ILE A 121 6.21 3.00 6.33
N ALA A 122 6.77 2.60 7.48
CA ALA A 122 8.21 2.61 7.72
C ALA A 122 8.97 1.78 6.68
N LEU A 123 8.51 0.55 6.42
CA LEU A 123 9.10 -0.34 5.41
C LEU A 123 9.09 0.30 4.01
N GLN A 124 7.95 0.85 3.59
CA GLN A 124 7.79 1.43 2.25
C GLN A 124 8.63 2.70 2.05
N LEU A 125 8.83 3.48 3.10
CA LEU A 125 9.61 4.71 3.06
C LEU A 125 11.09 4.53 3.43
N GLY A 126 11.50 3.33 3.86
CA GLY A 126 12.86 3.07 4.35
C GLY A 126 13.18 3.79 5.67
N LEU A 127 12.18 3.89 6.54
CA LEU A 127 12.24 4.54 7.85
C LEU A 127 12.17 3.53 8.99
N SER A 128 12.41 3.99 10.22
CA SER A 128 12.14 3.22 11.43
C SER A 128 10.68 3.35 11.86
N VAL A 129 10.13 2.30 12.49
CA VAL A 129 8.80 2.38 13.11
C VAL A 129 8.78 3.49 14.17
N GLY A 130 7.80 4.37 14.09
CA GLY A 130 7.66 5.53 14.97
C GLY A 130 8.29 6.82 14.43
N ASP A 131 9.05 6.77 13.34
CA ASP A 131 9.54 7.99 12.68
C ASP A 131 8.37 8.84 12.19
N LYS A 132 8.56 10.15 12.17
CA LYS A 132 7.53 11.09 11.72
C LYS A 132 7.39 11.08 10.21
N VAL A 133 6.15 10.96 9.76
CA VAL A 133 5.77 11.05 8.35
C VAL A 133 4.65 12.06 8.16
N LEU A 134 4.63 12.71 7.01
CA LEU A 134 3.52 13.54 6.59
C LEU A 134 2.53 12.67 5.85
N GLN A 135 1.31 12.55 6.37
CA GLN A 135 0.19 11.94 5.69
C GLN A 135 -0.64 13.03 5.00
N ILE A 136 -0.94 12.82 3.74
CA ILE A 136 -1.72 13.74 2.92
C ILE A 136 -2.88 12.95 2.30
N LYS A 137 -4.10 13.22 2.77
CA LYS A 137 -5.33 12.65 2.19
C LYS A 137 -5.95 13.68 1.25
N ARG A 138 -6.26 13.26 0.03
CA ARG A 138 -6.85 14.15 -0.98
C ARG A 138 -7.99 13.48 -1.71
N LEU A 139 -9.15 14.12 -1.70
CA LEU A 139 -10.28 13.74 -2.52
C LEU A 139 -10.16 14.44 -3.87
N ARG A 140 -10.01 13.68 -4.93
CA ARG A 140 -9.65 14.16 -6.26
C ARG A 140 -10.62 13.73 -7.34
N GLY A 141 -10.64 14.49 -8.42
CA GLY A 141 -11.50 14.24 -9.58
C GLY A 141 -11.49 15.40 -10.55
N THR A 142 -12.66 15.75 -11.05
CA THR A 142 -12.93 17.02 -11.76
C THR A 142 -13.58 18.00 -10.81
N LYS A 143 -13.81 19.25 -11.27
CA LYS A 143 -14.46 20.30 -10.44
C LYS A 143 -15.81 19.85 -9.86
N ASP A 144 -16.57 19.04 -10.62
CA ASP A 144 -17.94 18.71 -10.30
C ASP A 144 -18.12 17.25 -9.78
N LEU A 145 -17.06 16.44 -9.81
CA LEU A 145 -17.15 15.02 -9.45
C LEU A 145 -15.87 14.54 -8.80
N ALA A 146 -15.96 14.13 -7.52
CA ALA A 146 -14.93 13.36 -6.85
C ALA A 146 -15.05 11.88 -7.24
N PHE A 147 -13.95 11.26 -7.66
CA PHE A 147 -13.93 9.84 -7.99
C PHE A 147 -12.65 9.12 -7.58
N ALA A 148 -11.76 9.80 -6.87
CA ALA A 148 -10.53 9.21 -6.38
C ALA A 148 -10.16 9.76 -4.99
N LEU A 149 -9.75 8.86 -4.09
CA LEU A 149 -9.16 9.17 -2.80
C LEU A 149 -7.67 8.80 -2.85
N PHE A 150 -6.80 9.76 -2.55
CA PHE A 150 -5.36 9.57 -2.47
C PHE A 150 -4.92 9.71 -1.03
N ILE A 151 -4.17 8.74 -0.53
CA ILE A 151 -3.52 8.75 0.77
C ILE A 151 -2.03 8.61 0.50
N SER A 152 -1.28 9.70 0.63
CA SER A 152 0.16 9.75 0.38
C SER A 152 0.92 9.91 1.67
N PHE A 153 2.06 9.24 1.79
CA PHE A 153 2.98 9.31 2.92
C PHE A 153 4.37 9.68 2.40
N ILE A 154 5.00 10.64 3.04
CA ILE A 154 6.40 11.02 2.79
C ILE A 154 7.12 11.22 4.12
N PRO A 155 8.46 11.05 4.18
CA PRO A 155 9.23 11.42 5.36
C PRO A 155 8.94 12.87 5.76
N TYR A 156 8.68 13.10 7.04
CA TYR A 156 8.34 14.45 7.51
C TYR A 156 9.56 15.38 7.46
N ASN A 157 9.35 16.56 6.89
CA ASN A 157 10.27 17.70 6.96
C ASN A 157 9.52 18.90 7.55
N GLN A 158 10.14 19.62 8.47
CA GLN A 158 9.54 20.79 9.12
C GLN A 158 9.17 21.93 8.17
N ASP A 159 9.79 21.97 6.99
CA ASP A 159 9.52 22.98 5.97
C ASP A 159 8.26 22.67 5.15
N TYR A 160 7.70 21.45 5.28
CA TYR A 160 6.45 21.12 4.62
C TYR A 160 5.26 21.78 5.30
N SER A 161 4.39 22.36 4.50
CA SER A 161 3.17 22.99 5.00
C SER A 161 2.23 21.97 5.65
N LEU A 162 1.60 22.37 6.74
CA LEU A 162 0.49 21.64 7.37
C LEU A 162 -0.89 22.22 6.98
N LYS A 163 -0.92 23.17 6.05
CA LYS A 163 -2.16 23.75 5.53
C LYS A 163 -2.67 22.92 4.36
N ALA A 164 -3.89 22.46 4.45
CA ALA A 164 -4.52 21.61 3.43
C ALA A 164 -4.56 22.29 2.04
N GLU A 165 -4.73 23.60 2.02
CA GLU A 165 -4.85 24.41 0.80
C GLU A 165 -3.61 24.31 -0.09
N ASP A 166 -2.42 24.14 0.50
CA ASP A 166 -1.16 24.03 -0.23
C ASP A 166 -1.05 22.71 -1.05
N TYR A 167 -1.93 21.75 -0.76
CA TYR A 167 -1.98 20.44 -1.44
C TYR A 167 -3.15 20.30 -2.43
N TYR A 168 -3.87 21.37 -2.73
CA TYR A 168 -4.96 21.34 -3.72
C TYR A 168 -4.45 21.26 -5.16
N GLY A 169 -3.24 21.71 -5.38
CA GLY A 169 -2.57 21.64 -6.67
C GLY A 169 -1.97 20.27 -7.01
N SER A 170 -1.03 20.27 -7.95
CA SER A 170 -0.21 19.09 -8.23
C SER A 170 0.80 18.86 -7.12
N PHE A 171 0.76 17.68 -6.51
CA PHE A 171 1.68 17.34 -5.43
C PHE A 171 3.15 17.32 -5.88
N TYR A 172 3.40 16.84 -7.09
CA TYR A 172 4.77 16.82 -7.62
C TYR A 172 5.29 18.23 -7.98
N GLU A 173 4.41 19.16 -8.34
CA GLU A 173 4.82 20.57 -8.47
C GLU A 173 5.11 21.20 -7.09
N TYR A 174 4.34 20.85 -6.06
CA TYR A 174 4.64 21.26 -4.69
C TYR A 174 6.02 20.75 -4.25
N LEU A 175 6.34 19.47 -4.47
CA LEU A 175 7.62 18.87 -4.12
C LEU A 175 8.80 19.51 -4.87
N LYS A 176 8.61 19.96 -6.12
CA LYS A 176 9.64 20.70 -6.86
C LYS A 176 10.07 22.00 -6.17
N GLY A 177 9.18 22.64 -5.42
CA GLY A 177 9.52 23.78 -4.58
C GLY A 177 10.59 23.50 -3.54
N PHE A 178 10.77 22.23 -3.16
CA PHE A 178 11.80 21.74 -2.24
C PHE A 178 12.97 21.05 -2.97
N GLY A 179 13.07 21.20 -4.30
CA GLY A 179 14.12 20.56 -5.10
C GLY A 179 13.91 19.07 -5.35
N ILE A 180 12.72 18.54 -5.01
CA ILE A 180 12.40 17.14 -5.18
C ILE A 180 11.73 16.91 -6.53
N VAL A 181 12.42 16.15 -7.40
CA VAL A 181 11.92 15.74 -8.73
C VAL A 181 11.74 14.24 -8.76
N VAL A 182 10.49 13.80 -8.59
CA VAL A 182 10.14 12.39 -8.63
C VAL A 182 10.33 11.87 -10.06
N ASN A 183 11.18 10.87 -10.25
CA ASN A 183 11.57 10.35 -11.55
C ASN A 183 11.63 8.82 -11.64
N GLN A 184 11.34 8.14 -10.55
CA GLN A 184 11.23 6.68 -10.50
C GLN A 184 9.94 6.29 -9.82
N GLU A 185 9.26 5.28 -10.38
CA GLU A 185 7.97 4.79 -9.89
C GLU A 185 7.89 3.28 -10.02
N LYS A 186 7.45 2.62 -8.93
CA LYS A 186 6.93 1.25 -8.96
C LYS A 186 5.46 1.32 -8.57
N GLU A 187 4.60 0.61 -9.27
CA GLU A 187 3.18 0.57 -8.95
C GLU A 187 2.57 -0.80 -9.19
N TYR A 188 1.49 -1.06 -8.49
CA TYR A 188 0.59 -2.15 -8.81
C TYR A 188 -0.87 -1.71 -8.65
N ILE A 189 -1.75 -2.38 -9.37
CA ILE A 189 -3.19 -2.09 -9.38
C ILE A 189 -3.94 -3.37 -9.03
N GLU A 190 -4.92 -3.24 -8.15
CA GLU A 190 -5.83 -4.33 -7.78
C GLU A 190 -7.29 -3.87 -7.81
N ALA A 191 -8.20 -4.75 -8.19
CA ALA A 191 -9.64 -4.52 -8.05
C ALA A 191 -10.10 -5.06 -6.69
N MET A 192 -10.83 -4.24 -5.94
CA MET A 192 -11.31 -4.62 -4.62
C MET A 192 -12.65 -3.97 -4.28
N LEU A 193 -13.27 -4.41 -3.19
CA LEU A 193 -14.39 -3.69 -2.59
C LEU A 193 -13.87 -2.64 -1.60
N PRO A 194 -14.55 -1.47 -1.50
CA PRO A 194 -14.09 -0.39 -0.66
C PRO A 194 -14.21 -0.72 0.83
N ASN A 195 -13.20 -0.37 1.61
CA ASN A 195 -13.31 -0.33 3.06
C ASN A 195 -14.17 0.87 3.51
N ARG A 196 -14.44 0.99 4.80
CA ARG A 196 -15.31 2.03 5.35
C ARG A 196 -14.79 3.45 5.07
N GLU A 197 -13.50 3.68 5.21
CA GLU A 197 -12.87 4.99 4.94
C GLU A 197 -13.09 5.42 3.48
N VAL A 198 -12.87 4.52 2.53
CA VAL A 198 -13.06 4.78 1.10
C VAL A 198 -14.54 5.00 0.76
N GLN A 199 -15.46 4.21 1.36
CA GLN A 199 -16.90 4.39 1.19
C GLN A 199 -17.36 5.79 1.62
N GLU A 200 -16.93 6.22 2.81
CA GLU A 200 -17.28 7.53 3.37
C GLU A 200 -16.67 8.67 2.53
N ALA A 201 -15.39 8.57 2.17
CA ALA A 201 -14.69 9.60 1.41
C ALA A 201 -15.23 9.79 -0.02
N LEU A 202 -15.55 8.69 -0.70
CA LEU A 202 -16.05 8.70 -2.09
C LEU A 202 -17.58 8.70 -2.19
N ALA A 203 -18.29 8.62 -1.05
CA ALA A 203 -19.75 8.52 -0.97
C ALA A 203 -20.30 7.36 -1.84
N ILE A 204 -19.70 6.19 -1.75
CA ILE A 204 -20.05 4.99 -2.53
C ILE A 204 -20.58 3.86 -1.65
N ASP A 205 -21.34 2.94 -2.26
CA ASP A 205 -21.81 1.73 -1.58
C ASP A 205 -20.66 0.72 -1.38
N LYS A 206 -20.78 -0.10 -0.33
CA LYS A 206 -19.82 -1.16 -0.02
C LYS A 206 -19.66 -2.22 -1.10
N GLN A 207 -20.60 -2.31 -2.03
CA GLN A 207 -20.58 -3.24 -3.17
C GLN A 207 -20.05 -2.59 -4.46
N GLU A 208 -19.79 -1.26 -4.47
CA GLU A 208 -19.24 -0.58 -5.62
C GLU A 208 -17.76 -0.99 -5.80
N PRO A 209 -17.39 -1.67 -6.91
CA PRO A 209 -16.01 -2.05 -7.13
C PRO A 209 -15.12 -0.83 -7.34
N ILE A 210 -13.93 -0.88 -6.75
CA ILE A 210 -12.91 0.15 -6.90
C ILE A 210 -11.61 -0.44 -7.43
N LEU A 211 -10.81 0.40 -8.07
CA LEU A 211 -9.41 0.11 -8.36
C LEU A 211 -8.55 0.76 -7.29
N LYS A 212 -7.71 -0.03 -6.64
CA LYS A 212 -6.67 0.45 -5.76
C LYS A 212 -5.35 0.43 -6.53
N ARG A 213 -4.70 1.57 -6.62
CA ARG A 213 -3.36 1.74 -7.19
C ARG A 213 -2.41 2.08 -6.06
N VAL A 214 -1.44 1.24 -5.82
CA VAL A 214 -0.37 1.49 -4.85
C VAL A 214 0.85 1.95 -5.61
N ARG A 215 1.44 3.05 -5.16
CA ARG A 215 2.58 3.68 -5.82
C ARG A 215 3.70 3.91 -4.82
N MET A 216 4.88 3.52 -5.21
CA MET A 216 6.12 3.84 -4.54
C MET A 216 6.96 4.68 -5.50
N THR A 217 7.10 5.95 -5.18
CA THR A 217 7.85 6.87 -6.03
C THR A 217 9.08 7.39 -5.30
N LYS A 218 10.12 7.69 -6.03
CA LYS A 218 11.37 8.22 -5.47
C LYS A 218 12.06 9.18 -6.45
N GLN A 219 12.98 9.95 -5.93
CA GLN A 219 13.96 10.68 -6.72
C GLN A 219 15.25 9.86 -6.77
N LYS A 220 15.77 9.57 -7.96
CA LYS A 220 17.06 8.90 -8.15
C LYS A 220 18.17 9.68 -7.44
N GLU A 221 19.07 8.95 -6.80
CA GLU A 221 20.23 9.54 -6.08
C GLU A 221 19.85 10.46 -4.89
N SER A 222 18.65 10.23 -4.29
CA SER A 222 18.24 10.91 -3.07
C SER A 222 17.53 9.95 -2.12
N ASP A 223 17.40 10.34 -0.86
CA ASP A 223 16.68 9.58 0.16
C ASP A 223 15.15 9.81 0.09
N PHE A 224 14.69 10.68 -0.80
CA PHE A 224 13.26 10.96 -0.93
C PHE A 224 12.50 9.74 -1.46
N ARG A 225 11.48 9.35 -0.72
CA ARG A 225 10.52 8.31 -1.09
C ARG A 225 9.10 8.77 -0.77
N GLU A 226 8.17 8.40 -1.62
CA GLU A 226 6.73 8.53 -1.38
C GLU A 226 6.10 7.15 -1.49
N TYR A 227 5.21 6.84 -0.56
CA TYR A 227 4.30 5.72 -0.62
C TYR A 227 2.87 6.25 -0.71
N SER A 228 2.09 5.81 -1.69
CA SER A 228 0.70 6.25 -1.83
C SER A 228 -0.24 5.10 -2.14
N GLU A 229 -1.43 5.17 -1.54
CA GLU A 229 -2.59 4.35 -1.88
C GLU A 229 -3.63 5.24 -2.53
N CYS A 230 -4.02 4.91 -3.76
CA CYS A 230 -4.96 5.68 -4.56
C CYS A 230 -6.15 4.79 -4.89
N PHE A 231 -7.34 5.19 -4.46
CA PHE A 231 -8.58 4.45 -4.65
C PHE A 231 -9.44 5.18 -5.67
N TYR A 232 -9.86 4.48 -6.71
CA TYR A 232 -10.65 5.05 -7.81
C TYR A 232 -11.98 4.33 -7.96
N ILE A 233 -13.04 5.08 -8.18
CA ILE A 233 -14.33 4.50 -8.60
C ILE A 233 -14.15 3.98 -10.03
N GLY A 234 -14.24 2.65 -10.21
CA GLY A 234 -13.86 1.97 -11.46
C GLY A 234 -14.58 2.47 -12.72
N LYS A 235 -15.82 2.94 -12.60
CA LYS A 235 -16.58 3.49 -13.74
C LYS A 235 -16.13 4.89 -14.20
N HIS A 236 -15.27 5.55 -13.45
CA HIS A 236 -14.82 6.93 -13.73
C HIS A 236 -13.33 7.03 -14.06
N TYR A 237 -12.61 5.92 -13.90
CA TYR A 237 -11.15 5.84 -14.14
C TYR A 237 -10.80 4.93 -15.33
#